data_321eaaaab3f2f452fb8b1298912fccf7
#
_entry.id   321eaaaab3f2f452fb8b1298912fccf7
#
_cell.length_a   1.000
_cell.length_b   1.000
_cell.length_c   1.000
_cell.angle_alpha   90.00
_cell.angle_beta   90.00
_cell.angle_gamma   90.00
#
_symmetry.space_group_name_H-M   'P 1'
#
loop_
_entity.id
_entity.type
_entity.pdbx_description
1 polymer ?
#
loop_
_entity_poly.entity_id
_entity_poly.type
_entity_poly.pdbx_seq_one_letter_code
_entity_poly.pdbx_strand_id
1 'polypeptide(L)'
;VRGFWLCEAVWVKDGPGCARLCAELMVNGKTQVDMHSFDIARLYPEQKEKDFVKSRAFENSQTIYTPAVHPREPYITSRGKFVSPFYEREKELGGYFDNEVARWERAFAYESNREKLEHYLKDIPIRDNEWDRRHVPYELANAEHLAMSDSVGMINLSHFPIMDIEGPDAEKMLEYLSVAKVG
;
A
#
# COMPACT_ATOMS: atom_id res chain seq x y z
N VAL A 1 6.67 -0.41 31.97
CA VAL A 1 7.56 -0.74 33.13
C VAL A 1 8.99 -0.77 32.61
N ARG A 2 9.89 0.00 33.25
CA ARG A 2 11.30 0.05 32.84
C ARG A 2 11.94 -1.34 32.98
N GLY A 3 12.64 -1.81 31.95
CA GLY A 3 13.25 -3.12 31.92
C GLY A 3 12.33 -4.30 31.60
N PHE A 4 11.06 -4.02 31.29
CA PHE A 4 10.13 -5.03 30.78
C PHE A 4 10.12 -4.99 29.25
N TRP A 5 10.27 -6.16 28.65
CA TRP A 5 10.29 -6.35 27.21
C TRP A 5 9.23 -7.37 26.82
N LEU A 6 8.61 -7.18 25.69
CA LEU A 6 7.58 -8.05 25.15
C LEU A 6 7.97 -8.45 23.72
N CYS A 7 8.03 -9.74 23.49
CA CYS A 7 8.25 -10.31 22.15
C CYS A 7 7.23 -11.42 21.95
N GLU A 8 6.13 -11.09 21.30
CA GLU A 8 5.03 -12.03 21.06
C GLU A 8 4.34 -11.77 19.73
N ALA A 9 3.33 -12.57 19.42
CA ALA A 9 2.58 -12.54 18.17
C ALA A 9 3.44 -12.77 16.91
N VAL A 10 4.58 -13.46 17.06
CA VAL A 10 5.41 -13.89 15.95
C VAL A 10 5.04 -15.32 15.53
N TRP A 11 5.18 -15.57 14.23
CA TRP A 11 5.01 -16.93 13.72
C TRP A 11 6.06 -17.88 14.33
N VAL A 12 5.69 -19.14 14.50
CA VAL A 12 6.60 -20.16 15.04
C VAL A 12 7.94 -20.22 14.28
N LYS A 13 7.86 -20.11 12.95
CA LYS A 13 9.05 -20.09 12.08
C LYS A 13 9.97 -18.88 12.30
N ASP A 14 9.42 -17.75 12.73
CA ASP A 14 10.15 -16.48 12.92
C ASP A 14 10.62 -16.31 14.37
N GLY A 15 10.09 -17.11 15.30
CA GLY A 15 10.34 -17.02 16.73
C GLY A 15 11.81 -16.96 17.12
N PRO A 16 12.66 -17.90 16.69
CA PRO A 16 14.08 -17.89 17.05
C PRO A 16 14.83 -16.65 16.56
N GLY A 17 14.54 -16.19 15.33
CA GLY A 17 15.14 -14.97 14.78
C GLY A 17 14.70 -13.72 15.54
N CYS A 18 13.40 -13.55 15.77
CA CYS A 18 12.87 -12.43 16.53
C CYS A 18 13.39 -12.40 17.98
N ALA A 19 13.46 -13.55 18.64
CA ALA A 19 13.97 -13.65 19.99
C ALA A 19 15.45 -13.25 20.09
N ARG A 20 16.28 -13.69 19.15
CA ARG A 20 17.68 -13.29 19.05
C ARG A 20 17.81 -11.77 18.89
N LEU A 21 17.08 -11.19 17.94
CA LEU A 21 17.15 -9.75 17.68
C LEU A 21 16.57 -8.91 18.84
N CYS A 22 15.56 -9.41 19.52
CA CYS A 22 15.07 -8.82 20.76
C CYS A 22 16.17 -8.80 21.84
N ALA A 23 16.90 -9.90 22.01
CA ALA A 23 18.03 -9.97 22.94
C ALA A 23 19.17 -9.00 22.56
N GLU A 24 19.50 -8.90 21.28
CA GLU A 24 20.46 -7.91 20.76
C GLU A 24 20.04 -6.48 21.09
N LEU A 25 18.76 -6.15 20.88
CA LEU A 25 18.21 -4.83 21.21
C LEU A 25 18.30 -4.56 22.73
N MET A 26 18.00 -5.55 23.56
CA MET A 26 18.08 -5.42 25.03
C MET A 26 19.51 -5.16 25.52
N VAL A 27 20.49 -5.83 24.94
CA VAL A 27 21.90 -5.76 25.36
C VAL A 27 22.62 -4.58 24.74
N ASN A 28 22.43 -4.35 23.44
CA ASN A 28 23.23 -3.41 22.65
C ASN A 28 22.49 -2.10 22.35
N GLY A 29 21.18 -2.01 22.63
CA GLY A 29 20.33 -0.87 22.27
C GLY A 29 20.03 -0.75 20.77
N LYS A 30 20.53 -1.70 19.98
CA LYS A 30 20.30 -1.77 18.52
C LYS A 30 20.44 -3.20 18.02
N THR A 31 19.85 -3.48 16.87
CA THR A 31 19.95 -4.76 16.15
C THR A 31 20.88 -4.64 14.95
N GLN A 32 21.42 -5.77 14.48
CA GLN A 32 22.24 -5.85 13.26
C GLN A 32 21.44 -5.66 11.98
N VAL A 33 20.13 -5.96 12.04
CA VAL A 33 19.19 -5.80 10.92
C VAL A 33 18.06 -4.89 11.31
N ASP A 34 17.42 -4.27 10.34
CA ASP A 34 16.26 -3.43 10.57
C ASP A 34 15.08 -4.27 11.08
N MET A 35 14.58 -3.94 12.27
CA MET A 35 13.43 -4.57 12.92
C MET A 35 12.16 -3.74 12.86
N HIS A 36 12.14 -2.65 12.09
CA HIS A 36 10.97 -1.76 12.04
C HIS A 36 9.66 -2.51 11.74
N SER A 37 9.69 -3.48 10.84
CA SER A 37 8.50 -4.28 10.48
C SER A 37 7.93 -5.12 11.64
N PHE A 38 8.72 -5.35 12.69
CA PHE A 38 8.32 -6.10 13.89
C PHE A 38 8.13 -5.20 15.11
N ASP A 39 8.57 -3.95 15.05
CA ASP A 39 8.43 -3.01 16.15
C ASP A 39 7.01 -2.46 16.24
N ILE A 40 6.48 -2.34 17.46
CA ILE A 40 5.18 -1.74 17.71
C ILE A 40 5.13 -0.27 17.27
N ALA A 41 6.28 0.40 17.21
CA ALA A 41 6.41 1.77 16.73
C ALA A 41 6.00 1.94 15.25
N ARG A 42 5.95 0.84 14.47
CA ARG A 42 5.42 0.86 13.08
C ARG A 42 3.93 1.22 13.00
N LEU A 43 3.20 1.05 14.11
CA LEU A 43 1.76 1.26 14.16
C LEU A 43 1.43 2.74 14.35
N TYR A 44 0.62 3.25 13.46
CA TYR A 44 0.11 4.62 13.50
C TYR A 44 -1.04 4.78 14.52
N PRO A 45 -1.37 6.01 14.94
CA PRO A 45 -2.41 6.24 15.94
C PRO A 45 -3.75 5.60 15.60
N GLU A 46 -4.23 5.74 14.36
CA GLU A 46 -5.49 5.17 13.90
C GLU A 46 -5.51 3.64 13.92
N GLN A 47 -4.36 3.00 13.76
CA GLN A 47 -4.22 1.54 13.83
C GLN A 47 -4.25 1.00 15.26
N LYS A 48 -4.22 1.88 16.27
CA LYS A 48 -4.31 1.53 17.70
C LYS A 48 -5.75 1.67 18.24
N GLU A 49 -6.66 2.20 17.45
CA GLU A 49 -8.07 2.31 17.80
C GLU A 49 -8.70 0.92 17.95
N LYS A 50 -9.52 0.71 18.99
CA LYS A 50 -10.12 -0.60 19.27
C LYS A 50 -10.95 -1.14 18.11
N ASP A 51 -11.72 -0.28 17.47
CA ASP A 51 -12.61 -0.67 16.36
C ASP A 51 -11.79 -1.04 15.12
N PHE A 52 -10.71 -0.30 14.85
CA PHE A 52 -9.76 -0.66 13.81
C PHE A 52 -9.15 -2.03 14.07
N VAL A 53 -8.55 -2.23 15.24
CA VAL A 53 -7.90 -3.49 15.61
C VAL A 53 -8.88 -4.65 15.52
N LYS A 54 -10.11 -4.48 16.07
CA LYS A 54 -11.13 -5.53 16.06
C LYS A 54 -11.54 -5.94 14.64
N SER A 55 -11.86 -4.97 13.78
CA SER A 55 -12.33 -5.24 12.43
C SER A 55 -11.23 -5.82 11.55
N ARG A 56 -10.02 -5.25 11.60
CA ARG A 56 -8.86 -5.73 10.84
C ARG A 56 -8.37 -7.10 11.30
N ALA A 57 -8.32 -7.34 12.61
CA ALA A 57 -7.94 -8.66 13.14
C ALA A 57 -8.96 -9.73 12.72
N PHE A 58 -10.25 -9.42 12.75
CA PHE A 58 -11.30 -10.36 12.31
C PHE A 58 -11.15 -10.64 10.81
N GLU A 59 -11.06 -9.63 9.96
CA GLU A 59 -10.86 -9.78 8.52
C GLU A 59 -9.57 -10.56 8.20
N ASN A 60 -8.45 -10.18 8.84
CA ASN A 60 -7.17 -10.85 8.65
C ASN A 60 -7.23 -12.33 9.07
N SER A 61 -7.94 -12.66 10.15
CA SER A 61 -8.08 -14.04 10.61
C SER A 61 -8.82 -14.92 9.59
N GLN A 62 -9.69 -14.33 8.79
CA GLN A 62 -10.42 -15.04 7.73
C GLN A 62 -9.57 -15.26 6.48
N THR A 63 -8.60 -14.41 6.23
CA THR A 63 -7.85 -14.40 4.95
C THR A 63 -6.44 -14.95 5.05
N ILE A 64 -5.83 -14.93 6.23
CA ILE A 64 -4.39 -15.22 6.42
C ILE A 64 -3.97 -16.65 5.99
N TYR A 65 -4.87 -17.60 6.07
CA TYR A 65 -4.63 -18.99 5.65
C TYR A 65 -5.48 -19.42 4.45
N THR A 66 -6.18 -18.49 3.85
CA THR A 66 -7.13 -18.81 2.78
C THR A 66 -6.49 -18.52 1.44
N PRO A 67 -6.38 -19.52 0.53
CA PRO A 67 -5.88 -19.28 -0.83
C PRO A 67 -6.82 -18.39 -1.66
N ALA A 68 -8.00 -18.09 -1.16
CA ALA A 68 -9.02 -17.26 -1.80
C ALA A 68 -8.84 -15.74 -1.54
N VAL A 69 -7.66 -15.29 -1.15
CA VAL A 69 -7.38 -13.84 -1.01
C VAL A 69 -7.43 -13.17 -2.37
N HIS A 70 -6.84 -13.79 -3.39
CA HIS A 70 -6.93 -13.31 -4.75
C HIS A 70 -8.32 -13.55 -5.35
N PRO A 71 -8.89 -12.59 -6.03
CA PRO A 71 -8.41 -11.24 -6.33
C PRO A 71 -8.74 -10.17 -5.26
N ARG A 72 -9.11 -10.55 -4.06
CA ARG A 72 -9.57 -9.67 -2.97
C ARG A 72 -8.44 -9.29 -2.01
N GLU A 73 -7.32 -8.87 -2.54
CA GLU A 73 -6.14 -8.52 -1.73
C GLU A 73 -6.33 -7.33 -0.80
N PRO A 74 -6.98 -6.23 -1.22
CA PRO A 74 -7.20 -5.09 -0.33
C PRO A 74 -8.18 -5.43 0.78
N TYR A 75 -7.90 -4.93 1.97
CA TYR A 75 -8.84 -4.98 3.07
C TYR A 75 -10.12 -4.20 2.75
N ILE A 76 -11.25 -4.69 3.22
CA ILE A 76 -12.56 -4.03 3.07
C ILE A 76 -13.00 -3.30 4.32
N THR A 77 -12.45 -3.65 5.50
CA THR A 77 -12.77 -3.00 6.77
C THR A 77 -11.85 -1.82 7.05
N SER A 78 -12.32 -0.90 7.89
CA SER A 78 -11.55 0.26 8.38
C SER A 78 -10.87 1.07 7.28
N ARG A 79 -11.57 1.24 6.14
CA ARG A 79 -11.13 2.01 4.98
C ARG A 79 -11.25 3.52 5.21
N GLY A 80 -10.63 4.32 4.35
CA GLY A 80 -10.75 5.78 4.36
C GLY A 80 -10.06 6.46 5.55
N LYS A 81 -9.16 5.78 6.26
CA LYS A 81 -8.46 6.33 7.42
C LYS A 81 -7.26 7.18 7.04
N PHE A 82 -6.66 6.89 5.91
CA PHE A 82 -5.48 7.61 5.42
C PHE A 82 -5.67 7.95 3.94
N VAL A 83 -5.86 9.23 3.68
CA VAL A 83 -6.28 9.74 2.37
C VAL A 83 -5.35 10.84 1.88
N SER A 84 -5.22 10.96 0.56
CA SER A 84 -4.45 12.02 -0.06
C SER A 84 -5.16 13.38 0.07
N PRO A 85 -4.44 14.51 -0.07
CA PRO A 85 -5.08 15.83 -0.12
C PRO A 85 -6.11 15.98 -1.25
N PHE A 86 -6.04 15.13 -2.27
CA PHE A 86 -6.93 15.15 -3.44
C PHE A 86 -8.10 14.15 -3.34
N TYR A 87 -8.21 13.40 -2.26
CA TYR A 87 -9.18 12.32 -2.10
C TYR A 87 -10.62 12.74 -2.38
N GLU A 88 -11.08 13.87 -1.82
CA GLU A 88 -12.43 14.33 -2.06
C GLU A 88 -12.64 14.73 -3.54
N ARG A 89 -11.63 15.32 -4.17
CA ARG A 89 -11.69 15.63 -5.60
C ARG A 89 -11.72 14.38 -6.46
N GLU A 90 -10.96 13.36 -6.08
CA GLU A 90 -10.97 12.06 -6.76
C GLU A 90 -12.33 11.36 -6.61
N LYS A 91 -12.99 11.49 -5.46
CA LYS A 91 -14.38 11.01 -5.26
C LYS A 91 -15.38 11.73 -6.15
N GLU A 92 -15.28 13.05 -6.28
CA GLU A 92 -16.11 13.83 -7.19
C GLU A 92 -15.94 13.41 -8.65
N LEU A 93 -14.76 12.96 -9.05
CA LEU A 93 -14.48 12.40 -10.37
C LEU A 93 -14.97 10.95 -10.53
N GLY A 94 -15.62 10.40 -9.53
CA GLY A 94 -16.08 9.02 -9.52
C GLY A 94 -14.94 8.02 -9.41
N GLY A 95 -13.93 8.32 -8.57
CA GLY A 95 -12.80 7.44 -8.31
C GLY A 95 -13.23 6.12 -7.67
N TYR A 96 -12.73 5.02 -8.20
CA TYR A 96 -12.93 3.67 -7.66
C TYR A 96 -11.82 3.34 -6.66
N PHE A 97 -12.13 3.45 -5.37
CA PHE A 97 -11.19 3.22 -4.27
C PHE A 97 -11.23 1.77 -3.79
N ASP A 98 -10.78 0.85 -4.60
CA ASP A 98 -10.66 -0.56 -4.25
C ASP A 98 -9.20 -0.97 -3.95
N ASN A 99 -8.34 0.01 -3.77
CA ASN A 99 -6.92 -0.22 -3.55
C ASN A 99 -6.42 0.58 -2.33
N GLU A 100 -6.11 -0.13 -1.25
CA GLU A 100 -5.40 0.40 -0.10
C GLU A 100 -3.95 -0.13 -0.13
N VAL A 101 -2.99 0.72 -0.41
CA VAL A 101 -1.57 0.36 -0.41
C VAL A 101 -0.85 1.16 0.64
N ALA A 102 -0.13 0.47 1.52
CA ALA A 102 0.55 1.09 2.65
C ALA A 102 -0.40 2.05 3.42
N ARG A 103 -1.67 1.60 3.62
CA ARG A 103 -2.81 2.32 4.24
C ARG A 103 -3.35 3.55 3.49
N TRP A 104 -2.75 3.96 2.37
CA TRP A 104 -3.29 5.02 1.53
C TRP A 104 -4.45 4.53 0.68
N GLU A 105 -5.56 5.27 0.70
CA GLU A 105 -6.63 5.08 -0.27
C GLU A 105 -6.17 5.60 -1.62
N ARG A 106 -6.29 4.76 -2.64
CA ARG A 106 -5.87 5.08 -4.01
C ARG A 106 -6.99 4.76 -4.98
N ALA A 107 -7.32 5.72 -5.84
CA ALA A 107 -8.23 5.47 -6.94
C ALA A 107 -7.56 4.57 -7.99
N PHE A 108 -8.30 3.56 -8.44
CA PHE A 108 -7.87 2.63 -9.47
C PHE A 108 -8.22 3.12 -10.87
N ALA A 109 -9.38 3.74 -11.02
CA ALA A 109 -9.89 4.34 -12.25
C ALA A 109 -10.91 5.42 -11.90
N TYR A 110 -11.32 6.23 -12.87
CA TYR A 110 -12.26 7.32 -12.66
C TYR A 110 -13.45 7.22 -13.62
N GLU A 111 -14.67 7.13 -13.09
CA GLU A 111 -15.88 7.05 -13.88
C GLU A 111 -16.05 8.24 -14.83
N SER A 112 -15.60 9.43 -14.43
CA SER A 112 -15.62 10.65 -15.26
C SER A 112 -14.83 10.54 -16.56
N ASN A 113 -13.98 9.52 -16.70
CA ASN A 113 -13.22 9.26 -17.92
C ASN A 113 -13.97 8.36 -18.92
N ARG A 114 -15.03 7.66 -18.49
CA ARG A 114 -15.73 6.66 -19.33
C ARG A 114 -16.19 7.22 -20.66
N GLU A 115 -16.89 8.33 -20.65
CA GLU A 115 -17.37 8.97 -21.88
C GLU A 115 -16.24 9.42 -22.79
N LYS A 116 -15.19 10.02 -22.20
CA LYS A 116 -14.02 10.51 -22.94
C LYS A 116 -13.22 9.39 -23.61
N LEU A 117 -13.24 8.21 -23.03
CA LEU A 117 -12.47 7.04 -23.44
C LEU A 117 -13.32 5.99 -24.17
N GLU A 118 -14.53 6.33 -24.58
CA GLU A 118 -15.44 5.38 -25.24
C GLU A 118 -14.81 4.70 -26.46
N HIS A 119 -13.96 5.40 -27.19
CA HIS A 119 -13.29 4.86 -28.37
C HIS A 119 -12.29 3.74 -28.04
N TYR A 120 -11.63 3.77 -26.87
CA TYR A 120 -10.80 2.66 -26.40
C TYR A 120 -11.66 1.53 -25.80
N LEU A 121 -12.72 1.88 -25.06
CA LEU A 121 -13.59 0.91 -24.41
C LEU A 121 -14.25 -0.06 -25.38
N LYS A 122 -14.54 0.35 -26.60
CA LYS A 122 -15.16 -0.50 -27.64
C LYS A 122 -14.32 -1.72 -27.99
N ASP A 123 -13.00 -1.62 -27.88
CA ASP A 123 -12.07 -2.68 -28.26
C ASP A 123 -11.59 -3.51 -27.06
N ILE A 124 -11.95 -3.12 -25.84
CA ILE A 124 -11.57 -3.82 -24.62
C ILE A 124 -12.67 -4.83 -24.26
N PRO A 125 -12.35 -6.14 -24.23
CA PRO A 125 -13.34 -7.15 -23.89
C PRO A 125 -13.73 -7.04 -22.40
N ILE A 126 -15.04 -7.03 -22.14
CA ILE A 126 -15.58 -7.18 -20.80
C ILE A 126 -15.47 -8.67 -20.44
N ARG A 127 -14.75 -8.98 -19.38
CA ARG A 127 -14.61 -10.34 -18.87
C ARG A 127 -15.62 -10.58 -17.77
N ASP A 128 -16.33 -11.70 -17.84
CA ASP A 128 -17.28 -12.13 -16.82
C ASP A 128 -16.76 -13.38 -16.09
N ASN A 129 -15.75 -13.19 -15.26
CA ASN A 129 -15.21 -14.24 -14.42
C ASN A 129 -14.92 -13.69 -13.02
N GLU A 130 -14.64 -14.58 -12.05
CA GLU A 130 -14.44 -14.17 -10.65
C GLU A 130 -13.24 -13.25 -10.45
N TRP A 131 -12.20 -13.37 -11.28
CA TRP A 131 -11.04 -12.53 -11.21
C TRP A 131 -11.32 -11.09 -11.64
N ASP A 132 -12.32 -10.90 -12.49
CA ASP A 132 -12.72 -9.60 -13.03
C ASP A 132 -13.95 -9.02 -12.31
N ARG A 133 -14.59 -9.79 -11.43
CA ARG A 133 -15.74 -9.34 -10.63
C ARG A 133 -15.34 -8.54 -9.41
N ARG A 134 -14.41 -7.67 -9.55
CA ARG A 134 -14.14 -6.66 -8.54
C ARG A 134 -15.08 -5.47 -8.72
N HIS A 135 -15.20 -4.69 -7.67
CA HIS A 135 -15.92 -3.42 -7.70
C HIS A 135 -15.23 -2.35 -8.55
N VAL A 136 -14.23 -2.76 -9.32
CA VAL A 136 -13.39 -1.90 -10.15
C VAL A 136 -13.58 -2.26 -11.61
N PRO A 137 -13.95 -1.32 -12.46
CA PRO A 137 -14.08 -1.53 -13.89
C PRO A 137 -12.69 -1.61 -14.55
N TYR A 138 -12.17 -2.83 -14.70
CA TYR A 138 -10.86 -3.06 -15.33
C TYR A 138 -10.79 -2.54 -16.77
N GLU A 139 -11.90 -2.62 -17.50
CA GLU A 139 -11.99 -2.08 -18.84
C GLU A 139 -11.71 -0.58 -18.85
N LEU A 140 -12.20 0.16 -17.86
CA LEU A 140 -11.95 1.59 -17.74
C LEU A 140 -10.48 1.88 -17.40
N ALA A 141 -9.89 1.13 -16.48
CA ALA A 141 -8.48 1.27 -16.16
C ALA A 141 -7.58 0.96 -17.35
N ASN A 142 -7.95 -0.04 -18.17
CA ASN A 142 -7.23 -0.34 -19.40
C ASN A 142 -7.38 0.77 -20.44
N ALA A 143 -8.56 1.37 -20.55
CA ALA A 143 -8.79 2.52 -21.44
C ALA A 143 -7.97 3.74 -20.99
N GLU A 144 -7.90 4.02 -19.69
CA GLU A 144 -7.04 5.06 -19.13
C GLU A 144 -5.55 4.81 -19.44
N HIS A 145 -5.11 3.56 -19.35
CA HIS A 145 -3.73 3.18 -19.71
C HIS A 145 -3.43 3.45 -21.20
N LEU A 146 -4.33 3.06 -22.08
CA LEU A 146 -4.18 3.33 -23.53
C LEU A 146 -4.14 4.83 -23.81
N ALA A 147 -5.03 5.58 -23.19
CA ALA A 147 -5.06 7.04 -23.32
C ALA A 147 -3.75 7.69 -22.84
N MET A 148 -3.15 7.19 -21.77
CA MET A 148 -1.85 7.66 -21.30
C MET A 148 -0.71 7.36 -22.27
N SER A 149 -0.81 6.27 -23.03
CA SER A 149 0.18 5.92 -24.04
C SER A 149 0.08 6.81 -25.29
N ASP A 150 -1.12 7.22 -25.65
CA ASP A 150 -1.40 7.98 -26.88
C ASP A 150 -1.42 9.49 -26.65
N SER A 151 -1.54 9.94 -25.40
CA SER A 151 -1.77 11.35 -25.08
C SER A 151 -1.15 11.70 -23.73
N VAL A 152 -1.72 12.68 -23.03
CA VAL A 152 -1.24 13.17 -21.72
C VAL A 152 -2.19 12.74 -20.63
N GLY A 153 -1.63 12.18 -19.57
CA GLY A 153 -2.37 11.84 -18.34
C GLY A 153 -1.82 12.53 -17.12
N MET A 154 -2.62 12.55 -16.07
CA MET A 154 -2.23 13.05 -14.75
C MET A 154 -2.46 11.96 -13.71
N ILE A 155 -1.46 11.70 -12.88
CA ILE A 155 -1.50 10.68 -11.82
C ILE A 155 -1.27 11.36 -10.47
N ASN A 156 -2.12 11.05 -9.49
CA ASN A 156 -1.91 11.49 -8.11
C ASN A 156 -0.86 10.61 -7.45
N LEU A 157 0.31 11.17 -7.18
CA LEU A 157 1.44 10.52 -6.51
C LEU A 157 1.69 11.07 -5.10
N SER A 158 0.77 11.86 -4.53
CA SER A 158 0.96 12.50 -3.22
C SER A 158 1.08 11.52 -2.03
N HIS A 159 0.83 10.24 -2.27
CA HIS A 159 1.07 9.16 -1.29
C HIS A 159 2.52 8.65 -1.28
N PHE A 160 3.37 9.08 -2.21
CA PHE A 160 4.80 8.81 -2.16
C PHE A 160 5.51 9.87 -1.32
N PRO A 161 6.48 9.47 -0.48
CA PRO A 161 7.32 10.43 0.21
C PRO A 161 8.23 11.15 -0.79
N ILE A 162 8.50 12.41 -0.52
CA ILE A 162 9.49 13.20 -1.23
C ILE A 162 10.67 13.39 -0.26
N MET A 163 11.87 13.10 -0.73
CA MET A 163 13.09 13.26 0.05
C MET A 163 14.07 14.13 -0.73
N ASP A 164 14.54 15.21 -0.12
CA ASP A 164 15.62 16.02 -0.64
C ASP A 164 16.95 15.52 -0.07
N ILE A 165 17.92 15.29 -0.96
CA ILE A 165 19.27 14.88 -0.59
C ILE A 165 20.22 15.98 -1.05
N GLU A 166 20.83 16.65 -0.09
CA GLU A 166 21.70 17.80 -0.33
C GLU A 166 23.14 17.52 0.12
N GLY A 167 24.08 18.12 -0.57
CA GLY A 167 25.49 18.08 -0.22
C GLY A 167 26.40 17.84 -1.41
N PRO A 168 27.72 18.09 -1.27
CA PRO A 168 28.67 17.99 -2.37
C PRO A 168 28.84 16.58 -2.94
N ASP A 169 28.48 15.56 -2.18
CA ASP A 169 28.56 14.15 -2.58
C ASP A 169 27.17 13.48 -2.76
N ALA A 170 26.08 14.26 -2.82
CA ALA A 170 24.71 13.74 -2.95
C ALA A 170 24.55 12.88 -4.20
N GLU A 171 25.00 13.35 -5.36
CA GLU A 171 24.98 12.62 -6.62
C GLU A 171 25.79 11.32 -6.53
N LYS A 172 27.00 11.37 -6.01
CA LYS A 172 27.85 10.17 -5.86
C LYS A 172 27.22 9.12 -4.94
N MET A 173 26.58 9.58 -3.86
CA MET A 173 25.88 8.69 -2.94
C MET A 173 24.70 8.00 -3.65
N LEU A 174 23.91 8.74 -4.40
CA LEU A 174 22.78 8.19 -5.16
C LEU A 174 23.25 7.25 -6.26
N GLU A 175 24.31 7.59 -7.00
CA GLU A 175 24.93 6.69 -8.00
C GLU A 175 25.43 5.39 -7.37
N TYR A 176 26.00 5.45 -6.16
CA TYR A 176 26.46 4.25 -5.45
C TYR A 176 25.31 3.36 -4.97
N LEU A 177 24.20 3.96 -4.55
CA LEU A 177 23.06 3.23 -3.98
C LEU A 177 22.04 2.75 -5.02
N SER A 178 22.00 3.36 -6.19
CA SER A 178 21.01 3.05 -7.22
C SER A 178 21.62 2.28 -8.40
N VAL A 179 20.79 1.55 -9.12
CA VAL A 179 21.15 0.90 -10.38
C VAL A 179 20.87 1.80 -11.59
N ALA A 180 20.17 2.89 -11.38
CA ALA A 180 19.88 3.91 -12.38
C ALA A 180 20.95 4.99 -12.37
N LYS A 181 21.25 5.54 -13.54
CA LYS A 181 22.10 6.73 -13.66
C LYS A 181 21.31 7.93 -13.12
N VAL A 182 21.94 8.70 -12.21
CA VAL A 182 21.29 9.81 -11.50
C VAL A 182 21.63 11.17 -12.12
N GLY A 183 22.78 11.32 -12.76
CA GLY A 183 23.27 12.54 -13.41
C GLY A 183 23.24 12.51 -14.93
#